data_eea5400c1c1de43de1ebc0bde56dc72d
#
_entry.id   eea5400c1c1de43de1ebc0bde56dc72d
#
_cell.length_a   1.000
_cell.length_b   1.000
_cell.length_c   1.000
_cell.angle_alpha   90.00
_cell.angle_beta   90.00
_cell.angle_gamma   90.00
#
_symmetry.space_group_name_H-M   'P 1'
#
loop_
_entity.id
_entity.type
_entity.pdbx_description
1 polymer ?
#
loop_
_entity_poly.entity_id
_entity_poly.type
_entity_poly.pdbx_seq_one_letter_code
_entity_poly.pdbx_strand_id
1 'polypeptide(L)'
;MGSLQPPAYHRLKCPSLAVYPLADSAAAYFQWYHTLDSAGRRDASDYFRVLAPGLKEDIEQYRRAAPRSHVAEIHDASHWVFLSNREETLNAVRAFLATVGP
;
A
#
# COMPACT_ATOMS: atom_id res chain seq x y z
N MET A 1 -16.53 4.45 18.32
CA MET A 1 -15.98 3.39 17.45
C MET A 1 -15.09 2.50 18.26
N GLY A 2 -15.30 1.22 18.20
CA GLY A 2 -14.46 0.27 18.93
C GLY A 2 -13.05 0.25 18.39
N SER A 3 -12.15 -0.30 19.17
CA SER A 3 -10.77 -0.48 18.72
C SER A 3 -10.73 -1.42 17.54
N LEU A 4 -9.93 -1.07 16.55
CA LEU A 4 -9.72 -1.92 15.40
C LEU A 4 -8.74 -3.01 15.79
N GLN A 5 -9.18 -4.25 15.68
CA GLN A 5 -8.28 -5.37 15.89
C GLN A 5 -7.50 -5.63 14.61
N PRO A 6 -6.24 -6.04 14.71
CA PRO A 6 -5.49 -6.45 13.52
C PRO A 6 -6.21 -7.59 12.80
N PRO A 7 -6.20 -7.60 11.46
CA PRO A 7 -6.74 -8.73 10.73
C PRO A 7 -6.05 -10.04 11.13
N ALA A 8 -6.80 -11.13 11.09
CA ALA A 8 -6.28 -12.44 11.49
C ALA A 8 -5.48 -13.08 10.34
N TYR A 9 -4.38 -12.45 9.95
CA TYR A 9 -3.53 -12.90 8.84
C TYR A 9 -2.98 -14.33 9.06
N HIS A 10 -2.80 -14.72 10.31
CA HIS A 10 -2.31 -16.06 10.64
C HIS A 10 -3.26 -17.18 10.20
N ARG A 11 -4.52 -16.85 9.91
CA ARG A 11 -5.50 -17.81 9.43
C ARG A 11 -5.43 -18.05 7.91
N LEU A 12 -4.64 -17.25 7.21
CA LEU A 12 -4.44 -17.44 5.77
C LEU A 12 -3.57 -18.67 5.55
N LYS A 13 -4.15 -19.72 4.97
CA LYS A 13 -3.45 -20.99 4.73
C LYS A 13 -2.91 -21.10 3.31
N CYS A 14 -3.47 -20.37 2.38
CA CYS A 14 -3.04 -20.35 0.99
C CYS A 14 -1.97 -19.29 0.78
N PRO A 15 -1.21 -19.37 -0.33
CA PRO A 15 -0.35 -18.25 -0.71
C PRO A 15 -1.17 -16.98 -0.91
N SER A 16 -0.65 -15.86 -0.46
CA SER A 16 -1.36 -14.59 -0.57
C SER A 16 -0.41 -13.49 -1.05
N LEU A 17 -0.96 -12.56 -1.81
CA LEU A 17 -0.24 -11.39 -2.27
C LEU A 17 -0.95 -10.13 -1.78
N ALA A 18 -0.20 -9.25 -1.15
CA ALA A 18 -0.66 -7.91 -0.84
C ALA A 18 0.11 -6.91 -1.69
N VAL A 19 -0.60 -6.05 -2.38
CA VAL A 19 -0.01 -4.97 -3.18
C VAL A 19 -0.21 -3.68 -2.41
N TYR A 20 0.88 -3.08 -1.98
CA TYR A 20 0.85 -1.85 -1.19
C TYR A 20 1.38 -0.68 -2.00
N PRO A 21 0.56 0.36 -2.19
CA PRO A 21 1.08 1.60 -2.76
C PRO A 21 1.93 2.33 -1.72
N LEU A 22 3.14 2.69 -2.10
CA LEU A 22 4.02 3.49 -1.26
C LEU A 22 4.29 4.80 -1.97
N ALA A 23 3.64 5.85 -1.51
CA ALA A 23 3.89 7.19 -2.01
C ALA A 23 5.08 7.76 -1.26
N ASP A 24 6.00 8.37 -2.00
CA ASP A 24 7.19 8.99 -1.41
C ASP A 24 6.93 10.42 -0.97
N SER A 25 5.78 10.97 -1.34
CA SER A 25 5.41 12.35 -1.01
C SER A 25 3.90 12.51 -0.99
N ALA A 26 3.44 13.61 -0.40
CA ALA A 26 2.02 13.95 -0.41
C ALA A 26 1.49 14.12 -1.84
N ALA A 27 2.32 14.66 -2.75
CA ALA A 27 1.93 14.85 -4.14
C ALA A 27 1.65 13.52 -4.84
N ALA A 28 2.41 12.49 -4.53
CA ALA A 28 2.19 11.15 -5.10
C ALA A 28 0.98 10.46 -4.44
N TYR A 29 0.81 10.65 -3.14
CA TYR A 29 -0.26 9.99 -2.39
C TYR A 29 -1.63 10.56 -2.71
N PHE A 30 -1.75 11.89 -2.77
CA PHE A 30 -3.02 12.57 -3.02
C PHE A 30 -3.11 12.97 -4.49
N GLN A 31 -3.99 12.33 -5.25
CA GLN A 31 -4.16 12.64 -6.68
C GLN A 31 -4.58 14.09 -6.92
N TRP A 32 -5.30 14.67 -5.95
CA TRP A 32 -5.81 16.04 -6.03
C TRP A 32 -4.83 17.09 -5.48
N TYR A 33 -3.62 16.68 -5.11
CA TYR A 33 -2.64 17.60 -4.48
C TYR A 33 -2.39 18.85 -5.30
N HIS A 34 -2.24 18.70 -6.61
CA HIS A 34 -1.92 19.82 -7.48
C HIS A 34 -3.08 20.78 -7.69
N THR A 35 -4.29 20.42 -7.28
CA THR A 35 -5.45 21.32 -7.34
C THR A 35 -5.52 22.26 -6.14
N LEU A 36 -4.68 22.02 -5.12
CA LEU A 36 -4.69 22.80 -3.90
C LEU A 36 -3.83 24.05 -4.03
N ASP A 37 -4.17 25.07 -3.22
CA ASP A 37 -3.32 26.25 -3.06
C ASP A 37 -2.13 25.91 -2.12
N SER A 38 -1.28 26.91 -1.88
CA SER A 38 -0.09 26.71 -1.05
C SER A 38 -0.42 26.24 0.37
N ALA A 39 -1.46 26.81 0.96
CA ALA A 39 -1.87 26.43 2.32
C ALA A 39 -2.41 25.00 2.34
N GLY A 40 -3.23 24.63 1.35
CA GLY A 40 -3.76 23.29 1.24
C GLY A 40 -2.67 22.25 0.99
N ARG A 41 -1.67 22.57 0.16
CA ARG A 41 -0.53 21.66 -0.09
C ARG A 41 0.29 21.45 1.17
N ARG A 42 0.47 22.49 1.98
CA ARG A 42 1.18 22.38 3.25
C ARG A 42 0.42 21.47 4.20
N ASP A 43 -0.89 21.63 4.31
CA ASP A 43 -1.72 20.79 5.16
C ASP A 43 -1.68 19.33 4.71
N ALA A 44 -1.76 19.09 3.41
CA ALA A 44 -1.68 17.74 2.85
C ALA A 44 -0.32 17.10 3.16
N SER A 45 0.77 17.87 3.04
CA SER A 45 2.12 17.37 3.34
C SER A 45 2.28 17.03 4.82
N ASP A 46 1.73 17.87 5.70
CA ASP A 46 1.77 17.61 7.15
C ASP A 46 0.96 16.36 7.51
N TYR A 47 -0.20 16.20 6.90
CA TYR A 47 -1.03 15.01 7.12
C TYR A 47 -0.30 13.75 6.64
N PHE A 48 0.31 13.80 5.46
CA PHE A 48 1.05 12.67 4.91
C PHE A 48 2.21 12.27 5.81
N ARG A 49 2.90 13.24 6.40
CA ARG A 49 4.03 12.98 7.29
C ARG A 49 3.60 12.17 8.52
N VAL A 50 2.40 12.44 9.02
CA VAL A 50 1.82 11.70 10.16
C VAL A 50 1.37 10.31 9.73
N LEU A 51 0.82 10.19 8.52
CA LEU A 51 0.22 8.96 8.00
C LEU A 51 1.26 7.92 7.58
N ALA A 52 2.38 8.36 7.00
CA ALA A 52 3.34 7.49 6.34
C ALA A 52 3.90 6.36 7.23
N PRO A 53 4.29 6.61 8.49
CA PRO A 53 4.79 5.53 9.34
C PRO A 53 3.76 4.41 9.55
N GLY A 54 2.47 4.75 9.66
CA GLY A 54 1.41 3.76 9.83
C GLY A 54 1.26 2.86 8.61
N LEU A 55 1.43 3.42 7.41
CA LEU A 55 1.36 2.63 6.18
C LEU A 55 2.47 1.57 6.15
N LYS A 56 3.67 1.93 6.55
CA LYS A 56 4.79 0.98 6.61
C LYS A 56 4.58 -0.08 7.68
N GLU A 57 4.03 0.29 8.82
CA GLU A 57 3.73 -0.64 9.89
C GLU A 57 2.69 -1.68 9.46
N ASP A 58 1.68 -1.28 8.69
CA ASP A 58 0.68 -2.20 8.17
C ASP A 58 1.31 -3.26 7.27
N ILE A 59 2.26 -2.87 6.44
CA ILE A 59 2.98 -3.80 5.57
C ILE A 59 3.74 -4.83 6.39
N GLU A 60 4.47 -4.37 7.39
CA GLU A 60 5.27 -5.25 8.24
C GLU A 60 4.39 -6.20 9.06
N GLN A 61 3.25 -5.72 9.52
CA GLN A 61 2.29 -6.55 10.25
C GLN A 61 1.79 -7.71 9.39
N TYR A 62 1.43 -7.42 8.14
CA TYR A 62 0.99 -8.46 7.20
C TYR A 62 2.14 -9.45 6.92
N ARG A 63 3.33 -8.93 6.65
CA ARG A 63 4.49 -9.76 6.30
C ARG A 63 4.85 -10.72 7.42
N ARG A 64 4.77 -10.27 8.68
CA ARG A 64 5.09 -11.11 9.83
C ARG A 64 4.00 -12.11 10.15
N ALA A 65 2.74 -11.74 9.95
CA ALA A 65 1.60 -12.54 10.42
C ALA A 65 1.10 -13.56 9.41
N ALA A 66 1.17 -13.26 8.10
CA ALA A 66 0.64 -14.15 7.07
C ALA A 66 1.64 -15.24 6.72
N PRO A 67 1.28 -16.55 6.90
CA PRO A 67 2.25 -17.65 6.78
C PRO A 67 2.91 -17.79 5.41
N ARG A 68 2.18 -17.54 4.33
CA ARG A 68 2.69 -17.69 2.96
C ARG A 68 2.50 -16.38 2.21
N SER A 69 2.97 -15.31 2.83
CA SER A 69 2.74 -13.97 2.30
C SER A 69 3.79 -13.57 1.26
N HIS A 70 3.31 -12.86 0.27
CA HIS A 70 4.13 -12.13 -0.69
C HIS A 70 3.69 -10.68 -0.63
N VAL A 71 4.65 -9.77 -0.64
CA VAL A 71 4.38 -8.33 -0.59
C VAL A 71 4.99 -7.68 -1.81
N ALA A 72 4.18 -6.93 -2.55
CA ALA A 72 4.65 -6.08 -3.64
C ALA A 72 4.47 -4.63 -3.21
N GLU A 73 5.59 -3.93 -3.09
CA GLU A 73 5.60 -2.51 -2.76
C GLU A 73 5.74 -1.72 -4.06
N ILE A 74 4.73 -0.93 -4.37
CA ILE A 74 4.72 -0.10 -5.58
C ILE A 74 5.05 1.32 -5.16
N HIS A 75 6.28 1.74 -5.43
CA HIS A 75 6.76 3.07 -5.04
C HIS A 75 6.24 4.16 -5.97
N ASP A 76 6.20 5.37 -5.45
CA ASP A 76 5.71 6.55 -6.16
C ASP A 76 4.31 6.33 -6.71
N ALA A 77 3.47 5.66 -5.92
CA ALA A 77 2.13 5.25 -6.32
C ALA A 77 1.08 5.93 -5.45
N SER A 78 -0.07 6.20 -6.06
CA SER A 78 -1.24 6.66 -5.32
C SER A 78 -1.95 5.46 -4.69
N HIS A 79 -2.95 5.74 -3.85
CA HIS A 79 -3.81 4.70 -3.28
C HIS A 79 -4.43 3.82 -4.37
N TRP A 80 -4.66 4.38 -5.55
CA TRP A 80 -5.26 3.67 -6.68
C TRP A 80 -4.18 3.12 -7.61
N VAL A 81 -3.44 2.10 -7.14
CA VAL A 81 -2.28 1.55 -7.88
C VAL A 81 -2.63 1.03 -9.27
N PHE A 82 -3.85 0.50 -9.45
CA PHE A 82 -4.28 0.02 -10.76
C PHE A 82 -4.45 1.15 -11.78
N LEU A 83 -4.64 2.37 -11.32
CA LEU A 83 -4.75 3.53 -12.19
C LEU A 83 -3.41 4.23 -12.39
N SER A 84 -2.66 4.42 -11.30
CA SER A 84 -1.40 5.17 -11.37
C SER A 84 -0.22 4.32 -11.82
N ASN A 85 -0.20 3.04 -11.43
CA ASN A 85 0.95 2.15 -11.66
C ASN A 85 0.49 0.80 -12.18
N ARG A 86 -0.31 0.82 -13.25
CA ARG A 86 -0.97 -0.37 -13.77
C ARG A 86 0.02 -1.46 -14.16
N GLU A 87 1.07 -1.11 -14.92
CA GLU A 87 2.03 -2.10 -15.40
C GLU A 87 2.79 -2.78 -14.26
N GLU A 88 3.25 -2.00 -13.29
CA GLU A 88 3.94 -2.54 -12.13
C GLU A 88 3.03 -3.46 -11.33
N THR A 89 1.78 -3.06 -11.13
CA THR A 89 0.80 -3.83 -10.38
C THR A 89 0.51 -5.16 -11.09
N LEU A 90 0.27 -5.12 -12.41
CA LEU A 90 0.01 -6.33 -13.18
C LEU A 90 1.23 -7.26 -13.19
N ASN A 91 2.45 -6.70 -13.29
CA ASN A 91 3.66 -7.49 -13.26
C ASN A 91 3.84 -8.19 -11.90
N ALA A 92 3.51 -7.50 -10.80
CA ALA A 92 3.56 -8.10 -9.48
C ALA A 92 2.58 -9.26 -9.34
N VAL A 93 1.36 -9.11 -9.85
CA VAL A 93 0.35 -10.17 -9.83
C VAL A 93 0.80 -11.36 -10.68
N ARG A 94 1.33 -11.11 -11.88
CA ARG A 94 1.80 -12.18 -12.75
C ARG A 94 2.96 -12.95 -12.13
N ALA A 95 3.90 -12.23 -11.51
CA ALA A 95 5.04 -12.86 -10.84
C ALA A 95 4.57 -13.75 -9.69
N PHE A 96 3.61 -13.26 -8.91
CA PHE A 96 3.03 -14.03 -7.82
C PHE A 96 2.35 -15.31 -8.33
N LEU A 97 1.52 -15.19 -9.37
CA LEU A 97 0.82 -16.35 -9.93
C LEU A 97 1.80 -17.40 -10.47
N ALA A 98 2.93 -16.97 -11.00
CA ALA A 98 3.96 -17.89 -11.47
C ALA A 98 4.58 -18.68 -10.32
N THR A 99 4.66 -18.11 -9.12
CA THR A 99 5.24 -18.80 -7.95
C THR A 99 4.31 -19.83 -7.36
N VAL A 100 2.98 -19.64 -7.46
CA VAL A 100 2.02 -20.57 -6.84
C VAL A 100 1.73 -21.77 -7.74
N GLY A 101 2.06 -21.65 -9.01
CA GLY A 101 2.02 -22.76 -9.95
C GLY A 101 0.64 -23.34 -10.21
N PRO A 102 0.53 -24.29 -11.13
CA PRO A 102 -0.70 -25.06 -11.29
C PRO A 102 -0.90 -26.04 -10.15
#